data_358a49a5350f39ef5b69500a5a2c1915
#
_entry.id   358a49a5350f39ef5b69500a5a2c1915
#
_cell.length_a   1.000
_cell.length_b   1.000
_cell.length_c   1.000
_cell.angle_alpha   90.00
_cell.angle_beta   90.00
_cell.angle_gamma   90.00
#
_symmetry.space_group_name_H-M   'P 1'
#
loop_
_entity.id
_entity.type
_entity.pdbx_description
1 polymer ?
#
loop_
_entity_poly.entity_id
_entity_poly.type
_entity_poly.pdbx_seq_one_letter_code
_entity_poly.pdbx_strand_id
1 'polypeptide(L)'
;MKKILFLLVAAICSITLFAQKAVSIFNGKDLSGWTINGTEKWYVEKGELICESGPDKAYGYLSTDKKYKNFDLTLQFKQEAEGNSGIFFRSSIDGVKISGWQAEVAPPGSNTGGIYESYGRGWLINPEAEKDQFLKYGQWNTYRLKVVGDEVTTWVNGHEMIHLKDEKIGKGEGFIALQIHDGGGIKVRWKNIKIKEL
;
A
#
# COMPACT_ATOMS: atom_id res chain seq x y z
N MET A 1 70.72 -15.38 -3.40
CA MET A 1 69.31 -15.79 -3.36
C MET A 1 68.49 -14.58 -3.04
N LYS A 2 67.83 -13.98 -4.05
CA LYS A 2 66.94 -12.77 -3.87
C LYS A 2 65.53 -13.24 -3.55
N LYS A 3 65.01 -12.88 -2.38
CA LYS A 3 63.61 -13.14 -1.99
C LYS A 3 62.72 -12.03 -2.61
N ILE A 4 61.87 -12.42 -3.54
CA ILE A 4 60.83 -11.53 -4.10
C ILE A 4 59.62 -11.57 -3.16
N LEU A 5 59.31 -10.43 -2.56
CA LEU A 5 58.15 -10.24 -1.70
C LEU A 5 56.94 -9.80 -2.59
N PHE A 6 55.97 -10.67 -2.77
CA PHE A 6 54.71 -10.32 -3.44
C PHE A 6 53.79 -9.57 -2.46
N LEU A 7 53.58 -8.28 -2.70
CA LEU A 7 52.56 -7.49 -2.01
C LEU A 7 51.22 -7.73 -2.71
N LEU A 8 50.30 -8.42 -2.01
CA LEU A 8 48.93 -8.56 -2.43
C LEU A 8 48.19 -7.27 -2.04
N VAL A 9 47.88 -6.42 -3.02
CA VAL A 9 47.00 -5.24 -2.81
C VAL A 9 45.55 -5.71 -2.92
N ALA A 10 44.88 -5.87 -1.78
CA ALA A 10 43.44 -6.12 -1.73
C ALA A 10 42.69 -4.82 -2.03
N ALA A 11 42.11 -4.69 -3.22
CA ALA A 11 41.21 -3.59 -3.56
C ALA A 11 39.89 -3.79 -2.84
N ILE A 12 39.68 -3.03 -1.77
CA ILE A 12 38.39 -2.95 -1.06
C ILE A 12 37.45 -2.12 -1.92
N CYS A 13 36.58 -2.78 -2.69
CA CYS A 13 35.52 -2.12 -3.43
C CYS A 13 34.42 -1.71 -2.44
N SER A 14 34.44 -0.45 -1.98
CA SER A 14 33.39 0.11 -1.13
C SER A 14 32.13 0.28 -1.96
N ILE A 15 31.17 -0.63 -1.84
CA ILE A 15 29.83 -0.48 -2.41
C ILE A 15 29.10 0.55 -1.55
N THR A 16 29.05 1.80 -2.02
CA THR A 16 28.16 2.81 -1.43
C THR A 16 26.73 2.44 -1.75
N LEU A 17 26.02 1.84 -0.79
CA LEU A 17 24.58 1.68 -0.85
C LEU A 17 23.96 3.08 -0.74
N PHE A 18 23.61 3.68 -1.88
CA PHE A 18 22.74 4.85 -1.86
C PHE A 18 21.37 4.41 -1.37
N ALA A 19 21.00 4.83 -0.17
CA ALA A 19 19.63 4.62 0.34
C ALA A 19 18.65 5.31 -0.62
N GLN A 20 17.87 4.51 -1.36
CA GLN A 20 16.90 5.04 -2.31
C GLN A 20 15.91 5.95 -1.58
N LYS A 21 15.76 7.18 -2.06
CA LYS A 21 14.87 8.18 -1.47
C LYS A 21 13.43 7.84 -1.82
N ALA A 22 12.49 8.03 -0.87
CA ALA A 22 11.07 7.91 -1.16
C ALA A 22 10.64 8.94 -2.22
N VAL A 23 9.90 8.50 -3.24
CA VAL A 23 9.37 9.33 -4.32
C VAL A 23 7.86 9.41 -4.24
N SER A 24 7.28 10.54 -4.65
CA SER A 24 5.82 10.67 -4.76
C SER A 24 5.34 9.91 -5.98
N ILE A 25 4.33 9.05 -5.81
CA ILE A 25 3.65 8.33 -6.90
C ILE A 25 2.27 8.92 -7.20
N PHE A 26 1.87 9.97 -6.48
CA PHE A 26 0.72 10.81 -6.78
C PHE A 26 1.17 12.25 -6.87
N ASN A 27 0.86 12.92 -8.00
CA ASN A 27 1.36 14.26 -8.31
C ASN A 27 0.50 15.40 -7.74
N GLY A 28 -0.68 15.09 -7.16
CA GLY A 28 -1.63 16.07 -6.61
C GLY A 28 -2.40 16.88 -7.66
N LYS A 29 -2.30 16.54 -8.95
CA LYS A 29 -2.92 17.31 -10.04
C LYS A 29 -3.89 16.48 -10.86
N ASP A 30 -3.52 15.26 -11.18
CA ASP A 30 -4.28 14.34 -12.02
C ASP A 30 -3.95 12.88 -11.68
N LEU A 31 -4.51 11.95 -12.44
CA LEU A 31 -4.31 10.50 -12.26
C LEU A 31 -3.17 9.94 -13.12
N SER A 32 -2.22 10.77 -13.59
CA SER A 32 -1.06 10.28 -14.34
C SER A 32 -0.27 9.25 -13.54
N GLY A 33 0.00 8.08 -14.14
CA GLY A 33 0.64 6.93 -13.49
C GLY A 33 -0.32 6.01 -12.74
N TRP A 34 -1.64 6.23 -12.92
CA TRP A 34 -2.70 5.44 -12.33
C TRP A 34 -3.78 5.08 -13.34
N THR A 35 -4.35 3.89 -13.22
CA THR A 35 -5.43 3.37 -14.06
C THR A 35 -6.67 3.09 -13.23
N ILE A 36 -7.84 3.61 -13.68
CA ILE A 36 -9.15 3.33 -13.07
C ILE A 36 -9.64 1.96 -13.57
N ASN A 37 -10.08 1.13 -12.63
CA ASN A 37 -10.69 -0.17 -12.87
C ASN A 37 -12.07 -0.20 -12.22
N GLY A 38 -13.13 -0.22 -13.02
CA GLY A 38 -14.52 -0.15 -12.58
C GLY A 38 -15.18 1.18 -12.90
N THR A 39 -16.36 1.40 -12.36
CA THR A 39 -17.25 2.55 -12.63
C THR A 39 -17.23 3.58 -11.50
N GLU A 40 -16.49 3.28 -10.44
CA GLU A 40 -16.35 4.14 -9.28
C GLU A 40 -15.65 5.46 -9.63
N LYS A 41 -15.97 6.52 -8.90
CA LYS A 41 -15.43 7.86 -9.19
C LYS A 41 -14.08 8.05 -8.55
N TRP A 42 -13.09 8.39 -9.37
CA TRP A 42 -11.76 8.77 -8.95
C TRP A 42 -11.41 10.13 -9.57
N TYR A 43 -11.10 11.11 -8.75
CA TYR A 43 -10.76 12.46 -9.24
C TYR A 43 -9.83 13.19 -8.27
N VAL A 44 -9.26 14.30 -8.73
CA VAL A 44 -8.36 15.13 -7.93
C VAL A 44 -9.01 16.49 -7.68
N GLU A 45 -9.05 16.91 -6.42
CA GLU A 45 -9.49 18.23 -6.00
C GLU A 45 -8.56 18.77 -4.92
N LYS A 46 -8.07 20.01 -5.11
CA LYS A 46 -7.20 20.72 -4.15
C LYS A 46 -5.98 19.92 -3.70
N GLY A 47 -5.38 19.13 -4.59
CA GLY A 47 -4.20 18.32 -4.30
C GLY A 47 -4.50 17.00 -3.60
N GLU A 48 -5.77 16.65 -3.42
CA GLU A 48 -6.23 15.41 -2.82
C GLU A 48 -6.83 14.50 -3.89
N LEU A 49 -6.50 13.21 -3.83
CA LEU A 49 -7.15 12.16 -4.60
C LEU A 49 -8.42 11.75 -3.85
N ILE A 50 -9.55 11.76 -4.52
CA ILE A 50 -10.85 11.45 -3.93
C ILE A 50 -11.43 10.24 -4.63
N CYS A 51 -11.95 9.31 -3.86
CA CYS A 51 -12.76 8.23 -4.35
C CYS A 51 -14.17 8.28 -3.76
N GLU A 52 -15.16 8.05 -4.61
CA GLU A 52 -16.57 7.99 -4.25
C GLU A 52 -17.24 6.83 -4.95
N SER A 53 -18.19 6.18 -4.26
CA SER A 53 -19.00 5.12 -4.86
C SER A 53 -19.70 5.61 -6.11
N GLY A 54 -19.65 4.81 -7.17
CA GLY A 54 -20.35 5.02 -8.42
C GLY A 54 -21.84 4.66 -8.33
N PRO A 55 -22.56 4.79 -9.45
CA PRO A 55 -24.02 4.56 -9.49
C PRO A 55 -24.40 3.08 -9.34
N ASP A 56 -23.55 2.17 -9.74
CA ASP A 56 -23.75 0.71 -9.65
C ASP A 56 -23.37 0.13 -8.29
N LYS A 57 -22.70 0.93 -7.45
CA LYS A 57 -22.26 0.55 -6.10
C LYS A 57 -21.40 -0.73 -6.10
N ALA A 58 -20.63 -0.94 -7.15
CA ALA A 58 -19.76 -2.08 -7.32
C ALA A 58 -18.40 -1.85 -6.64
N TYR A 59 -17.53 -2.86 -6.72
CA TYR A 59 -16.12 -2.66 -6.39
C TYR A 59 -15.42 -1.80 -7.44
N GLY A 60 -14.51 -0.95 -7.01
CA GLY A 60 -13.66 -0.18 -7.90
C GLY A 60 -12.26 -0.01 -7.36
N TYR A 61 -11.31 0.13 -8.27
CA TYR A 61 -9.90 0.24 -7.92
C TYR A 61 -9.20 1.32 -8.74
N LEU A 62 -8.27 2.01 -8.10
CA LEU A 62 -7.29 2.86 -8.77
C LEU A 62 -5.92 2.22 -8.60
N SER A 63 -5.39 1.62 -9.65
CA SER A 63 -4.11 0.90 -9.62
C SER A 63 -2.97 1.74 -10.19
N THR A 64 -1.76 1.55 -9.65
CA THR A 64 -0.54 2.08 -10.26
C THR A 64 -0.28 1.42 -11.61
N ASP A 65 0.26 2.16 -12.59
CA ASP A 65 0.70 1.58 -13.87
C ASP A 65 1.97 0.72 -13.71
N LYS A 66 2.76 1.02 -12.67
CA LYS A 66 3.97 0.27 -12.31
C LYS A 66 3.68 -0.81 -11.28
N LYS A 67 4.34 -1.96 -11.43
CA LYS A 67 4.36 -3.05 -10.43
C LYS A 67 5.47 -2.83 -9.40
N TYR A 68 5.25 -3.35 -8.20
CA TYR A 68 6.17 -3.27 -7.08
C TYR A 68 6.32 -4.62 -6.39
N LYS A 69 7.52 -4.91 -5.91
CA LYS A 69 7.84 -6.14 -5.17
C LYS A 69 8.17 -5.86 -3.71
N ASN A 70 9.29 -5.19 -3.47
CA ASN A 70 9.72 -4.77 -2.13
C ASN A 70 9.62 -3.25 -2.03
N PHE A 71 8.92 -2.75 -1.01
CA PHE A 71 8.72 -1.32 -0.88
C PHE A 71 8.34 -0.91 0.55
N ASP A 72 8.45 0.39 0.78
CA ASP A 72 7.96 1.10 1.95
C ASP A 72 7.06 2.25 1.45
N LEU A 73 5.75 2.05 1.53
CA LEU A 73 4.72 2.99 1.11
C LEU A 73 4.24 3.79 2.31
N THR A 74 4.17 5.10 2.15
CA THR A 74 3.51 5.99 3.11
C THR A 74 2.48 6.85 2.39
N LEU A 75 1.33 7.04 3.01
CA LEU A 75 0.26 7.89 2.51
C LEU A 75 -0.56 8.47 3.65
N GLN A 76 -1.42 9.43 3.33
CA GLN A 76 -2.45 9.90 4.24
C GLN A 76 -3.83 9.61 3.66
N PHE A 77 -4.75 9.20 4.53
CA PHE A 77 -6.14 8.94 4.18
C PHE A 77 -7.11 9.61 5.16
N LYS A 78 -8.30 9.92 4.67
CA LYS A 78 -9.42 10.44 5.47
C LYS A 78 -10.71 9.82 4.95
N GLN A 79 -11.41 9.11 5.83
CA GLN A 79 -12.72 8.53 5.56
C GLN A 79 -13.78 9.58 5.82
N GLU A 80 -14.62 9.90 4.81
CA GLU A 80 -15.66 10.94 4.94
C GLU A 80 -17.07 10.34 5.03
N ALA A 81 -17.32 9.19 4.40
CA ALA A 81 -18.57 8.48 4.48
C ALA A 81 -18.32 6.98 4.29
N GLU A 82 -18.95 6.14 5.06
CA GLU A 82 -18.78 4.68 5.20
C GLU A 82 -17.31 4.21 5.20
N GLY A 83 -16.51 4.68 4.32
CA GLY A 83 -15.07 4.62 4.35
C GLY A 83 -14.44 3.23 4.24
N ASN A 84 -15.18 2.20 3.78
CA ASN A 84 -14.59 0.89 3.54
C ASN A 84 -13.77 0.92 2.24
N SER A 85 -12.48 0.75 2.41
CA SER A 85 -11.46 0.89 1.39
C SER A 85 -10.28 -0.03 1.70
N GLY A 86 -9.17 0.13 1.00
CA GLY A 86 -7.96 -0.66 1.25
C GLY A 86 -6.84 -0.30 0.31
N ILE A 87 -5.65 -0.77 0.66
CA ILE A 87 -4.44 -0.64 -0.13
C ILE A 87 -4.02 -2.02 -0.57
N PHE A 88 -4.36 -2.39 -1.80
CA PHE A 88 -3.88 -3.64 -2.39
C PHE A 88 -2.41 -3.55 -2.74
N PHE A 89 -1.69 -4.64 -2.59
CA PHE A 89 -0.28 -4.73 -2.95
C PHE A 89 0.05 -6.09 -3.56
N ARG A 90 1.08 -6.12 -4.41
CA ARG A 90 1.46 -7.29 -5.20
C ARG A 90 0.23 -7.92 -5.87
N SER A 91 -0.67 -7.07 -6.35
CA SER A 91 -1.96 -7.47 -6.90
C SER A 91 -1.93 -7.60 -8.42
N SER A 92 -2.87 -8.40 -8.92
CA SER A 92 -3.26 -8.46 -10.33
C SER A 92 -4.73 -8.09 -10.48
N ILE A 93 -5.07 -7.40 -11.56
CA ILE A 93 -6.42 -6.87 -11.80
C ILE A 93 -6.88 -7.36 -13.17
N ASP A 94 -8.12 -7.85 -13.21
CA ASP A 94 -8.85 -8.19 -14.44
C ASP A 94 -10.26 -7.59 -14.33
N GLY A 95 -10.49 -6.47 -15.02
CA GLY A 95 -11.69 -5.65 -14.85
C GLY A 95 -11.81 -5.15 -13.41
N VAL A 96 -12.84 -5.61 -12.68
CA VAL A 96 -13.06 -5.30 -11.25
C VAL A 96 -12.72 -6.48 -10.32
N LYS A 97 -12.04 -7.49 -10.85
CA LYS A 97 -11.51 -8.59 -10.03
C LYS A 97 -10.05 -8.31 -9.69
N ILE A 98 -9.76 -8.15 -8.41
CA ILE A 98 -8.40 -7.95 -7.93
C ILE A 98 -7.97 -9.15 -7.08
N SER A 99 -6.91 -9.82 -7.49
CA SER A 99 -6.25 -10.87 -6.71
C SER A 99 -4.97 -10.33 -6.10
N GLY A 100 -4.63 -10.79 -4.91
CA GLY A 100 -3.46 -10.33 -4.15
C GLY A 100 -3.84 -10.03 -2.71
N TRP A 101 -3.08 -9.16 -2.08
CA TRP A 101 -3.24 -8.87 -0.66
C TRP A 101 -3.65 -7.42 -0.44
N GLN A 102 -4.55 -7.22 0.50
CA GLN A 102 -5.06 -5.92 0.91
C GLN A 102 -4.61 -5.60 2.32
N ALA A 103 -4.02 -4.43 2.50
CA ALA A 103 -3.88 -3.77 3.79
C ALA A 103 -5.14 -2.92 4.02
N GLU A 104 -5.92 -3.28 5.03
CA GLU A 104 -7.28 -2.78 5.25
C GLU A 104 -7.30 -1.30 5.65
N VAL A 105 -8.29 -0.56 5.12
CA VAL A 105 -8.70 0.79 5.53
C VAL A 105 -10.21 0.80 5.65
N ALA A 106 -10.73 0.64 6.85
CA ALA A 106 -12.16 0.47 7.12
C ALA A 106 -12.62 1.34 8.29
N PRO A 107 -13.92 1.48 8.54
CA PRO A 107 -14.45 2.16 9.73
C PRO A 107 -13.96 1.53 11.03
N PRO A 108 -14.07 2.22 12.18
CA PRO A 108 -13.75 1.67 13.48
C PRO A 108 -14.39 0.30 13.74
N GLY A 109 -13.61 -0.62 14.31
CA GLY A 109 -14.04 -1.99 14.56
C GLY A 109 -13.98 -2.92 13.34
N SER A 110 -13.45 -2.46 12.20
CA SER A 110 -13.42 -3.21 10.93
C SER A 110 -12.00 -3.52 10.43
N ASN A 111 -11.08 -3.76 11.36
CA ASN A 111 -9.73 -4.30 11.12
C ASN A 111 -8.77 -3.40 10.31
N THR A 112 -8.89 -2.06 10.35
CA THR A 112 -7.92 -1.17 9.70
C THR A 112 -6.48 -1.54 10.09
N GLY A 113 -5.64 -1.81 9.10
CA GLY A 113 -4.27 -2.27 9.29
C GLY A 113 -4.10 -3.79 9.16
N GLY A 114 -5.17 -4.58 9.14
CA GLY A 114 -5.14 -6.02 8.90
C GLY A 114 -4.79 -6.39 7.47
N ILE A 115 -4.48 -7.65 7.21
CA ILE A 115 -4.15 -8.19 5.89
C ILE A 115 -5.18 -9.23 5.47
N TYR A 116 -5.78 -8.98 4.30
CA TYR A 116 -6.74 -9.86 3.64
C TYR A 116 -6.17 -10.38 2.30
N GLU A 117 -6.34 -11.65 1.99
CA GLU A 117 -6.01 -12.21 0.68
C GLU A 117 -7.27 -12.36 -0.18
N SER A 118 -7.40 -11.49 -1.19
CA SER A 118 -8.53 -11.46 -2.11
C SER A 118 -8.50 -12.63 -3.08
N TYR A 119 -9.65 -13.30 -3.26
CA TYR A 119 -9.80 -14.55 -4.03
C TYR A 119 -8.83 -15.66 -3.58
N GLY A 120 -8.48 -15.66 -2.30
CA GLY A 120 -7.56 -16.59 -1.70
C GLY A 120 -8.02 -17.08 -0.32
N ARG A 121 -7.16 -16.92 0.69
CA ARG A 121 -7.39 -17.44 2.05
C ARG A 121 -8.26 -16.53 2.94
N GLY A 122 -8.67 -15.33 2.47
CA GLY A 122 -9.41 -14.37 3.28
C GLY A 122 -8.49 -13.64 4.26
N TRP A 123 -8.98 -13.40 5.48
CA TRP A 123 -8.19 -12.74 6.53
C TRP A 123 -6.97 -13.58 6.93
N LEU A 124 -5.78 -13.01 6.79
CA LEU A 124 -4.52 -13.64 7.22
C LEU A 124 -4.16 -13.22 8.64
N ILE A 125 -4.40 -11.95 8.98
CA ILE A 125 -4.17 -11.39 10.30
C ILE A 125 -5.04 -10.14 10.50
N ASN A 126 -5.64 -10.01 11.67
CA ASN A 126 -6.34 -8.81 12.12
C ASN A 126 -5.53 -8.12 13.22
N PRO A 127 -5.57 -6.79 13.32
CA PRO A 127 -5.05 -6.11 14.49
C PRO A 127 -5.81 -6.53 15.76
N GLU A 128 -5.15 -6.45 16.91
CA GLU A 128 -5.82 -6.54 18.19
C GLU A 128 -6.85 -5.40 18.34
N ALA A 129 -8.01 -5.68 18.95
CA ALA A 129 -9.13 -4.74 19.01
C ALA A 129 -8.75 -3.38 19.65
N GLU A 130 -7.84 -3.39 20.61
CA GLU A 130 -7.35 -2.19 21.29
C GLU A 130 -6.60 -1.24 20.36
N LYS A 131 -6.07 -1.73 19.24
CA LYS A 131 -5.35 -0.91 18.25
C LYS A 131 -6.28 -0.03 17.42
N ASP A 132 -7.58 -0.31 17.42
CA ASP A 132 -8.58 0.52 16.75
C ASP A 132 -8.59 1.97 17.27
N GLN A 133 -8.21 2.21 18.53
CA GLN A 133 -8.05 3.55 19.09
C GLN A 133 -7.07 4.46 18.35
N PHE A 134 -6.15 3.88 17.56
CA PHE A 134 -5.18 4.65 16.79
C PHE A 134 -5.77 5.22 15.50
N LEU A 135 -6.91 4.71 15.03
CA LEU A 135 -7.65 5.25 13.91
C LEU A 135 -8.44 6.50 14.33
N LYS A 136 -8.22 7.60 13.66
CA LYS A 136 -8.96 8.87 13.83
C LYS A 136 -10.01 9.01 12.73
N TYR A 137 -11.13 8.33 12.89
CA TYR A 137 -12.20 8.35 11.89
C TYR A 137 -12.66 9.77 11.55
N GLY A 138 -12.91 10.06 10.27
CA GLY A 138 -13.27 11.40 9.78
C GLY A 138 -12.13 12.42 9.78
N GLN A 139 -10.92 12.05 10.20
CA GLN A 139 -9.76 12.91 10.22
C GLN A 139 -8.64 12.35 9.32
N TRP A 140 -7.60 13.14 9.07
CA TRP A 140 -6.42 12.66 8.38
C TRP A 140 -5.62 11.68 9.24
N ASN A 141 -5.38 10.51 8.69
CA ASN A 141 -4.55 9.47 9.26
C ASN A 141 -3.32 9.25 8.37
N THR A 142 -2.18 8.93 8.96
CA THR A 142 -1.02 8.44 8.23
C THR A 142 -1.06 6.91 8.22
N TYR A 143 -0.92 6.32 7.03
CA TYR A 143 -0.76 4.89 6.86
C TYR A 143 0.65 4.59 6.32
N ARG A 144 1.30 3.57 6.86
CA ARG A 144 2.53 3.02 6.30
C ARG A 144 2.36 1.53 6.08
N LEU A 145 2.75 1.07 4.90
CA LEU A 145 2.77 -0.33 4.51
C LEU A 145 4.18 -0.66 4.03
N LYS A 146 4.87 -1.53 4.75
CA LYS A 146 6.20 -2.02 4.37
C LYS A 146 6.11 -3.49 4.00
N VAL A 147 6.62 -3.83 2.80
CA VAL A 147 6.63 -5.19 2.25
C VAL A 147 8.05 -5.51 1.79
N VAL A 148 8.70 -6.50 2.42
CA VAL A 148 10.06 -6.93 2.10
C VAL A 148 10.14 -8.45 2.15
N GLY A 149 10.43 -9.07 1.00
CA GLY A 149 10.41 -10.52 0.91
C GLY A 149 9.05 -11.08 1.32
N ASP A 150 9.02 -11.90 2.34
CA ASP A 150 7.83 -12.54 2.90
C ASP A 150 7.25 -11.80 4.14
N GLU A 151 7.82 -10.63 4.49
CA GLU A 151 7.39 -9.86 5.64
C GLU A 151 6.55 -8.63 5.24
N VAL A 152 5.44 -8.44 5.94
CA VAL A 152 4.52 -7.29 5.81
C VAL A 152 4.30 -6.67 7.17
N THR A 153 4.44 -5.36 7.25
CA THR A 153 4.11 -4.61 8.46
C THR A 153 3.27 -3.39 8.09
N THR A 154 2.23 -3.13 8.88
CA THR A 154 1.37 -1.95 8.72
C THR A 154 1.42 -1.08 9.97
N TRP A 155 1.31 0.24 9.76
CA TRP A 155 1.21 1.24 10.83
C TRP A 155 0.09 2.24 10.51
N VAL A 156 -0.65 2.63 11.53
CA VAL A 156 -1.61 3.73 11.49
C VAL A 156 -1.20 4.77 12.52
N ASN A 157 -1.02 6.02 12.07
CA ASN A 157 -0.57 7.14 12.92
C ASN A 157 0.72 6.86 13.72
N GLY A 158 1.63 6.06 13.13
CA GLY A 158 2.90 5.67 13.74
C GLY A 158 2.84 4.46 14.68
N HIS A 159 1.66 3.92 14.95
CA HIS A 159 1.46 2.73 15.75
C HIS A 159 1.41 1.48 14.87
N GLU A 160 2.20 0.47 15.19
CA GLU A 160 2.20 -0.79 14.48
C GLU A 160 0.86 -1.53 14.70
N MET A 161 0.18 -1.81 13.59
CA MET A 161 -1.09 -2.54 13.60
C MET A 161 -0.85 -4.04 13.56
N ILE A 162 -0.07 -4.50 12.56
CA ILE A 162 0.31 -5.91 12.44
C ILE A 162 1.75 -6.07 11.93
N HIS A 163 2.34 -7.23 12.21
CA HIS A 163 3.49 -7.78 11.53
C HIS A 163 3.18 -9.22 11.13
N LEU A 164 3.33 -9.54 9.85
CA LEU A 164 3.03 -10.84 9.27
C LEU A 164 4.22 -11.35 8.45
N LYS A 165 4.55 -12.62 8.63
CA LYS A 165 5.45 -13.36 7.75
C LYS A 165 4.67 -14.42 6.99
N ASP A 166 4.71 -14.37 5.64
CA ASP A 166 3.92 -15.25 4.77
C ASP A 166 4.66 -15.55 3.46
N GLU A 167 5.02 -16.82 3.26
CA GLU A 167 5.81 -17.25 2.08
C GLU A 167 5.09 -17.00 0.74
N LYS A 168 3.75 -17.06 0.72
CA LYS A 168 2.98 -16.80 -0.50
C LYS A 168 3.06 -15.34 -0.88
N ILE A 169 2.97 -14.43 0.11
CA ILE A 169 3.24 -13.00 -0.09
C ILE A 169 4.64 -12.80 -0.65
N GLY A 170 5.64 -13.50 -0.10
CA GLY A 170 7.04 -13.40 -0.51
C GLY A 170 7.30 -13.68 -2.00
N LYS A 171 6.48 -14.51 -2.63
CA LYS A 171 6.57 -14.86 -4.06
C LYS A 171 5.88 -13.86 -4.97
N GLY A 172 5.05 -12.96 -4.43
CA GLY A 172 4.24 -12.02 -5.20
C GLY A 172 5.02 -10.82 -5.72
N GLU A 173 4.53 -10.29 -6.84
CA GLU A 173 4.86 -9.00 -7.42
C GLU A 173 3.62 -8.50 -8.16
N GLY A 174 3.32 -7.20 -8.10
CA GLY A 174 2.13 -6.69 -8.76
C GLY A 174 1.88 -5.21 -8.50
N PHE A 175 0.70 -4.78 -8.85
CA PHE A 175 0.27 -3.39 -8.69
C PHE A 175 0.00 -3.06 -7.22
N ILE A 176 0.11 -1.77 -6.90
CA ILE A 176 -0.53 -1.17 -5.73
C ILE A 176 -1.86 -0.61 -6.22
N ALA A 177 -2.95 -0.87 -5.49
CA ALA A 177 -4.25 -0.30 -5.84
C ALA A 177 -5.00 0.19 -4.60
N LEU A 178 -5.66 1.33 -4.74
CA LEU A 178 -6.62 1.83 -3.76
C LEU A 178 -8.00 1.29 -4.12
N GLN A 179 -8.79 0.93 -3.12
CA GLN A 179 -10.10 0.30 -3.29
C GLN A 179 -11.24 1.25 -2.97
N ILE A 180 -12.38 1.05 -3.65
CA ILE A 180 -13.71 1.35 -3.14
C ILE A 180 -14.43 0.01 -2.99
N HIS A 181 -14.93 -0.28 -1.79
CA HIS A 181 -15.72 -1.48 -1.53
C HIS A 181 -17.12 -1.34 -2.15
N ASP A 182 -17.79 -2.46 -2.42
CA ASP A 182 -19.18 -2.45 -2.89
C ASP A 182 -20.17 -1.97 -1.81
N GLY A 183 -21.46 -1.85 -2.17
CA GLY A 183 -22.53 -1.43 -1.29
C GLY A 183 -22.87 0.06 -1.37
N GLY A 184 -21.99 0.89 -1.87
CA GLY A 184 -22.21 2.32 -2.03
C GLY A 184 -22.03 3.13 -0.75
N GLY A 185 -22.20 4.46 -0.86
CA GLY A 185 -22.05 5.39 0.28
C GLY A 185 -20.61 5.67 0.71
N ILE A 186 -19.62 5.18 -0.02
CA ILE A 186 -18.21 5.30 0.36
C ILE A 186 -17.64 6.61 -0.17
N LYS A 187 -16.89 7.30 0.68
CA LYS A 187 -16.05 8.42 0.30
C LYS A 187 -14.76 8.44 1.11
N VAL A 188 -13.62 8.34 0.43
CA VAL A 188 -12.30 8.40 1.06
C VAL A 188 -11.41 9.37 0.28
N ARG A 189 -10.62 10.15 1.02
CA ARG A 189 -9.59 11.05 0.46
C ARG A 189 -8.21 10.52 0.76
N TRP A 190 -7.32 10.72 -0.20
CA TRP A 190 -5.92 10.28 -0.13
C TRP A 190 -5.00 11.42 -0.53
N LYS A 191 -3.83 11.49 0.08
CA LYS A 191 -2.76 12.42 -0.31
C LYS A 191 -1.39 11.96 0.16
N ASN A 192 -0.34 12.67 -0.28
CA ASN A 192 1.04 12.42 0.14
C ASN A 192 1.49 10.97 -0.07
N ILE A 193 1.05 10.35 -1.19
CA ILE A 193 1.35 8.96 -1.52
C ILE A 193 2.79 8.87 -2.00
N LYS A 194 3.66 8.30 -1.16
CA LYS A 194 5.10 8.19 -1.41
C LYS A 194 5.55 6.76 -1.25
N ILE A 195 6.45 6.32 -2.12
CA ILE A 195 7.02 4.98 -2.10
C ILE A 195 8.55 5.04 -2.13
N LYS A 196 9.16 4.15 -1.37
CA LYS A 196 10.57 3.81 -1.45
C LYS A 196 10.67 2.35 -1.88
N GLU A 197 11.23 2.08 -3.04
CA GLU A 197 11.57 0.70 -3.45
C GLU A 197 12.78 0.21 -2.64
N LEU A 198 12.80 -1.10 -2.29
CA LEU A 198 13.78 -1.70 -1.37
C LEU A 198 14.49 -2.90 -2.02
#